data_93d9854737412b41c27efe068bb09373
#
_entry.id   93d9854737412b41c27efe068bb09373
#
_cell.length_a   1.000
_cell.length_b   1.000
_cell.length_c   1.000
_cell.angle_alpha   90.00
_cell.angle_beta   90.00
_cell.angle_gamma   90.00
#
_symmetry.space_group_name_H-M   'P 1'
#
loop_
_entity.id
_entity.type
_entity.pdbx_description
1 polymer ?
#
loop_
_entity_poly.entity_id
_entity_poly.type
_entity_poly.pdbx_seq_one_letter_code
_entity_poly.pdbx_strand_id
1 'polypeptide(L)'
;MNKFEGLVTHQTVSNIDMEKIMSIPLEEIDKYSNVGVRIVETTNELYKIMARSMADIIINNNHKDIPTKIILPVGPTPQYEVLVQICNNEKIKLSRLWLFFMDEYLDWEGRLIPESHPMSFRGYMKKHLFELLNSNLGLSDSQIIWPDPADLDNNCNKIKELGGIDVCYGGIGYHGHIAFNEPFNSYYSRITIKDFLNSRTRVIDLNSDTFVVNSICGAGGNCYGIPPRAVTIGMKQIMESKRIELYCDGGDLKWQPATFRIACMHPPTLDRPGTLMQLHNDPKKTVLVTADRRTAEPVMGAPK
;
A
#
# COMPACT_ATOMS: atom_id res chain seq x y z
N MET A 1 1.11 8.41 -28.17
CA MET A 1 0.63 9.59 -27.41
C MET A 1 0.83 9.31 -25.94
N ASN A 2 1.51 10.18 -25.22
CA ASN A 2 1.82 9.96 -23.79
C ASN A 2 0.52 10.15 -23.00
N LYS A 3 0.06 9.11 -22.29
CA LYS A 3 -1.22 9.03 -21.59
C LYS A 3 -1.42 10.14 -20.52
N PHE A 4 -0.38 10.91 -20.25
CA PHE A 4 -0.32 11.94 -19.19
C PHE A 4 -0.15 13.37 -19.71
N GLU A 5 -0.11 13.58 -21.04
CA GLU A 5 -0.10 14.93 -21.59
C GLU A 5 -1.45 15.60 -21.37
N GLY A 6 -1.45 16.71 -20.66
CA GLY A 6 -2.65 17.52 -20.38
C GLY A 6 -3.31 17.29 -19.02
N LEU A 7 -2.80 16.39 -18.16
CA LEU A 7 -3.31 16.26 -16.80
C LEU A 7 -2.84 17.43 -15.92
N VAL A 8 -3.79 18.20 -15.43
CA VAL A 8 -3.56 19.40 -14.61
C VAL A 8 -3.15 19.01 -13.19
N THR A 9 -2.17 19.71 -12.63
CA THR A 9 -1.52 19.40 -11.36
C THR A 9 -2.33 19.71 -10.12
N HIS A 10 -3.36 20.57 -10.21
CA HIS A 10 -4.24 20.96 -9.12
C HIS A 10 -5.66 21.10 -9.65
N GLN A 11 -6.42 20.01 -9.64
CA GLN A 11 -7.88 20.12 -9.65
C GLN A 11 -8.34 20.20 -8.20
N THR A 12 -8.91 21.35 -7.83
CA THR A 12 -9.67 21.45 -6.59
C THR A 12 -10.83 20.47 -6.71
N VAL A 13 -10.89 19.50 -5.82
CA VAL A 13 -12.01 18.56 -5.74
C VAL A 13 -13.28 19.37 -5.51
N SER A 14 -14.26 19.28 -6.43
CA SER A 14 -15.53 20.00 -6.23
C SER A 14 -16.32 19.33 -5.10
N ASN A 15 -16.90 20.12 -4.20
CA ASN A 15 -17.75 19.61 -3.11
C ASN A 15 -18.92 18.75 -3.64
N ILE A 16 -19.46 19.11 -4.81
CA ILE A 16 -20.56 18.38 -5.46
C ILE A 16 -20.15 16.95 -5.86
N ASP A 17 -18.95 16.80 -6.42
CA ASP A 17 -18.45 15.48 -6.79
C ASP A 17 -18.18 14.62 -5.55
N MET A 18 -17.71 15.22 -4.47
CA MET A 18 -17.45 14.55 -3.21
C MET A 18 -18.73 14.06 -2.53
N GLU A 19 -19.78 14.88 -2.46
CA GLU A 19 -21.07 14.47 -1.90
C GLU A 19 -21.64 13.26 -2.67
N LYS A 20 -21.58 13.29 -3.99
CA LYS A 20 -22.02 12.17 -4.83
C LYS A 20 -21.20 10.91 -4.53
N ILE A 21 -19.87 10.98 -4.52
CA ILE A 21 -18.98 9.84 -4.25
C ILE A 21 -19.26 9.26 -2.87
N MET A 22 -19.46 10.12 -1.85
CA MET A 22 -19.72 9.68 -0.48
C MET A 22 -21.09 9.03 -0.29
N SER A 23 -22.08 9.36 -1.10
CA SER A 23 -23.46 8.86 -0.98
C SER A 23 -23.78 7.64 -1.85
N ILE A 24 -22.88 7.22 -2.77
CA ILE A 24 -23.13 6.05 -3.63
C ILE A 24 -23.43 4.81 -2.77
N PRO A 25 -24.55 4.10 -3.02
CA PRO A 25 -24.87 2.87 -2.32
C PRO A 25 -23.79 1.81 -2.50
N LEU A 26 -23.63 0.95 -1.50
CA LEU A 26 -22.59 -0.10 -1.47
C LEU A 26 -22.70 -1.02 -2.71
N GLU A 27 -23.90 -1.36 -3.10
CA GLU A 27 -24.20 -2.26 -4.22
C GLU A 27 -23.88 -1.65 -5.59
N GLU A 28 -23.68 -0.32 -5.62
CA GLU A 28 -23.39 0.41 -6.86
C GLU A 28 -21.91 0.81 -6.98
N ILE A 29 -21.07 0.61 -5.96
CA ILE A 29 -19.68 1.06 -5.97
C ILE A 29 -18.93 0.55 -7.21
N ASP A 30 -19.06 -0.73 -7.57
CA ASP A 30 -18.35 -1.28 -8.74
C ASP A 30 -18.78 -0.62 -10.06
N LYS A 31 -20.02 -0.17 -10.17
CA LYS A 31 -20.52 0.55 -11.35
C LYS A 31 -19.85 1.93 -11.53
N TYR A 32 -19.55 2.61 -10.41
CA TYR A 32 -18.94 3.94 -10.45
C TYR A 32 -17.43 3.93 -10.26
N SER A 33 -16.86 2.82 -9.81
CA SER A 33 -15.42 2.67 -9.63
C SER A 33 -14.68 2.62 -10.97
N ASN A 34 -13.51 3.24 -11.03
CA ASN A 34 -12.61 3.17 -12.18
C ASN A 34 -11.56 2.04 -12.07
N VAL A 35 -11.56 1.32 -10.95
CA VAL A 35 -10.70 0.14 -10.67
C VAL A 35 -11.58 -1.05 -10.32
N GLY A 36 -11.03 -2.26 -10.27
CA GLY A 36 -11.72 -3.42 -9.72
C GLY A 36 -11.99 -3.22 -8.22
N VAL A 37 -13.19 -3.57 -7.76
CA VAL A 37 -13.56 -3.48 -6.35
C VAL A 37 -14.08 -4.84 -5.88
N ARG A 38 -13.69 -5.22 -4.66
CA ARG A 38 -14.25 -6.36 -3.93
C ARG A 38 -14.68 -5.88 -2.56
N ILE A 39 -15.92 -6.21 -2.18
CA ILE A 39 -16.43 -5.95 -0.84
C ILE A 39 -16.63 -7.30 -0.14
N VAL A 40 -16.13 -7.40 1.09
CA VAL A 40 -16.24 -8.57 1.95
C VAL A 40 -17.03 -8.23 3.21
N GLU A 41 -17.62 -9.20 3.86
CA GLU A 41 -18.51 -8.95 5.00
C GLU A 41 -17.74 -8.47 6.25
N THR A 42 -16.53 -8.98 6.46
CA THR A 42 -15.75 -8.70 7.67
C THR A 42 -14.29 -8.39 7.37
N THR A 43 -13.65 -7.60 8.23
CA THR A 43 -12.22 -7.33 8.20
C THR A 43 -11.39 -8.62 8.31
N ASN A 44 -11.85 -9.61 9.09
CA ASN A 44 -11.16 -10.89 9.21
C ASN A 44 -11.18 -11.69 7.90
N GLU A 45 -12.27 -11.63 7.14
CA GLU A 45 -12.34 -12.21 5.79
C GLU A 45 -11.36 -11.51 4.83
N LEU A 46 -11.26 -10.18 4.92
CA LEU A 46 -10.31 -9.39 4.14
C LEU A 46 -8.86 -9.87 4.34
N TYR A 47 -8.43 -10.08 5.60
CA TYR A 47 -7.09 -10.58 5.89
C TYR A 47 -6.84 -11.98 5.35
N LYS A 48 -7.84 -12.88 5.45
CA LYS A 48 -7.76 -14.23 4.89
C LYS A 48 -7.62 -14.20 3.37
N ILE A 49 -8.38 -13.36 2.68
CA ILE A 49 -8.30 -13.18 1.23
C ILE A 49 -6.95 -12.63 0.82
N MET A 50 -6.42 -11.62 1.53
CA MET A 50 -5.10 -11.06 1.26
C MET A 50 -4.00 -12.12 1.42
N ALA A 51 -4.00 -12.86 2.53
CA ALA A 51 -3.05 -13.94 2.77
C ALA A 51 -3.16 -15.05 1.72
N ARG A 52 -4.38 -15.44 1.34
CA ARG A 52 -4.61 -16.47 0.31
C ARG A 52 -4.13 -15.99 -1.06
N SER A 53 -4.38 -14.75 -1.46
CA SER A 53 -3.86 -14.17 -2.70
C SER A 53 -2.34 -14.23 -2.76
N MET A 54 -1.64 -13.88 -1.66
CA MET A 54 -0.18 -13.99 -1.56
C MET A 54 0.28 -15.45 -1.71
N ALA A 55 -0.35 -16.39 -1.03
CA ALA A 55 -0.01 -17.80 -1.12
C ALA A 55 -0.25 -18.36 -2.53
N ASP A 56 -1.38 -18.01 -3.16
CA ASP A 56 -1.75 -18.51 -4.49
C ASP A 56 -0.78 -18.06 -5.57
N ILE A 57 -0.31 -16.82 -5.55
CA ILE A 57 0.69 -16.37 -6.54
C ILE A 57 2.01 -17.13 -6.36
N ILE A 58 2.43 -17.43 -5.12
CA ILE A 58 3.63 -18.21 -4.84
C ILE A 58 3.45 -19.65 -5.38
N ILE A 59 2.32 -20.30 -5.07
CA ILE A 59 2.01 -21.65 -5.53
C ILE A 59 1.99 -21.72 -7.06
N ASN A 60 1.28 -20.78 -7.69
CA ASN A 60 1.14 -20.74 -9.15
C ASN A 60 2.48 -20.55 -9.87
N ASN A 61 3.36 -19.72 -9.31
CA ASN A 61 4.69 -19.50 -9.86
C ASN A 61 5.63 -20.68 -9.59
N ASN A 62 5.53 -21.31 -8.42
CA ASN A 62 6.26 -22.56 -8.12
C ASN A 62 5.91 -23.68 -9.11
N HIS A 63 4.63 -23.85 -9.46
CA HIS A 63 4.20 -24.83 -10.47
C HIS A 63 4.77 -24.55 -11.86
N LYS A 64 5.05 -23.30 -12.19
CA LYS A 64 5.65 -22.88 -13.46
C LYS A 64 7.17 -22.81 -13.41
N ASP A 65 7.78 -23.14 -12.28
CA ASP A 65 9.22 -23.05 -12.03
C ASP A 65 9.81 -21.65 -12.21
N ILE A 66 9.02 -20.58 -11.95
CA ILE A 66 9.44 -19.18 -12.05
C ILE A 66 9.46 -18.50 -10.68
N PRO A 67 10.32 -17.48 -10.46
CA PRO A 67 10.36 -16.74 -9.21
C PRO A 67 9.10 -15.90 -9.02
N THR A 68 8.65 -15.79 -7.76
CA THR A 68 7.60 -14.86 -7.35
C THR A 68 8.22 -13.59 -6.79
N LYS A 69 7.77 -12.43 -7.24
CA LYS A 69 8.28 -11.11 -6.83
C LYS A 69 7.10 -10.25 -6.41
N ILE A 70 7.02 -9.95 -5.13
CA ILE A 70 5.91 -9.18 -4.56
C ILE A 70 6.41 -8.01 -3.75
N ILE A 71 5.66 -6.90 -3.82
CA ILE A 71 5.82 -5.76 -2.90
C ILE A 71 4.83 -5.96 -1.76
N LEU A 72 5.28 -5.75 -0.51
CA LEU A 72 4.50 -5.91 0.70
C LEU A 72 4.46 -4.61 1.53
N PRO A 73 3.30 -4.26 2.09
CA PRO A 73 3.15 -3.20 3.08
C PRO A 73 3.46 -3.73 4.49
N VAL A 74 3.60 -2.82 5.47
CA VAL A 74 3.48 -3.16 6.89
C VAL A 74 2.25 -2.46 7.49
N GLY A 75 1.17 -2.54 6.78
CA GLY A 75 -0.18 -2.10 7.11
C GLY A 75 -1.09 -2.30 5.89
N PRO A 76 -2.17 -3.09 6.01
CA PRO A 76 -2.60 -3.86 7.18
C PRO A 76 -1.60 -4.96 7.58
N THR A 77 -1.76 -5.53 8.77
CA THR A 77 -0.77 -6.47 9.35
C THR A 77 -1.31 -7.86 9.72
N PRO A 78 -2.59 -8.06 10.10
CA PRO A 78 -3.06 -9.37 10.58
C PRO A 78 -2.99 -10.49 9.55
N GLN A 79 -2.96 -10.19 8.26
CA GLN A 79 -2.80 -11.20 7.19
C GLN A 79 -1.49 -11.95 7.25
N TYR A 80 -0.44 -11.43 7.88
CA TYR A 80 0.87 -12.09 7.90
C TYR A 80 0.86 -13.37 8.71
N GLU A 81 0.22 -13.38 9.88
CA GLU A 81 0.08 -14.60 10.67
C GLU A 81 -0.79 -15.65 9.95
N VAL A 82 -1.82 -15.19 9.23
CA VAL A 82 -2.63 -16.09 8.37
C VAL A 82 -1.79 -16.65 7.23
N LEU A 83 -0.96 -15.84 6.59
CA LEU A 83 -0.03 -16.28 5.54
C LEU A 83 0.97 -17.31 6.07
N VAL A 84 1.54 -17.10 7.26
CA VAL A 84 2.42 -18.05 7.93
C VAL A 84 1.73 -19.40 8.12
N GLN A 85 0.50 -19.40 8.64
CA GLN A 85 -0.29 -20.62 8.82
C GLN A 85 -0.50 -21.36 7.50
N ILE A 86 -0.87 -20.62 6.43
CA ILE A 86 -1.05 -21.21 5.10
C ILE A 86 0.27 -21.81 4.61
N CYS A 87 1.36 -21.03 4.62
CA CYS A 87 2.65 -21.49 4.12
C CYS A 87 3.18 -22.72 4.86
N ASN A 88 3.08 -22.73 6.18
CA ASN A 88 3.55 -23.83 7.01
C ASN A 88 2.70 -25.10 6.82
N ASN A 89 1.37 -24.97 6.81
CA ASN A 89 0.44 -26.10 6.69
C ASN A 89 0.48 -26.73 5.29
N GLU A 90 0.49 -25.90 4.26
CA GLU A 90 0.51 -26.34 2.86
C GLU A 90 1.95 -26.62 2.35
N LYS A 91 2.98 -26.40 3.20
CA LYS A 91 4.40 -26.60 2.89
C LYS A 91 4.84 -25.89 1.61
N ILE A 92 4.42 -24.63 1.46
CA ILE A 92 4.69 -23.82 0.28
C ILE A 92 6.18 -23.49 0.22
N LYS A 93 6.86 -23.89 -0.85
CA LYS A 93 8.28 -23.55 -1.05
C LYS A 93 8.45 -22.05 -1.26
N LEU A 94 9.36 -21.42 -0.50
CA LEU A 94 9.65 -19.99 -0.55
C LEU A 94 11.05 -19.69 -1.11
N SER A 95 11.80 -20.70 -1.53
CA SER A 95 13.18 -20.56 -2.05
C SER A 95 13.29 -19.70 -3.32
N ARG A 96 12.17 -19.42 -3.99
CA ARG A 96 12.10 -18.54 -5.17
C ARG A 96 11.22 -17.31 -4.94
N LEU A 97 10.87 -17.02 -3.70
CA LEU A 97 10.08 -15.84 -3.33
C LEU A 97 11.01 -14.66 -3.08
N TRP A 98 10.76 -13.55 -3.73
CA TRP A 98 11.42 -12.26 -3.50
C TRP A 98 10.41 -11.29 -2.89
N LEU A 99 10.74 -10.76 -1.73
CA LEU A 99 9.93 -9.82 -0.97
C LEU A 99 10.56 -8.43 -1.02
N PHE A 100 9.79 -7.47 -1.50
CA PHE A 100 10.15 -6.06 -1.48
C PHE A 100 9.22 -5.34 -0.51
N PHE A 101 9.77 -4.65 0.47
CA PHE A 101 8.97 -3.87 1.40
C PHE A 101 8.80 -2.45 0.92
N MET A 102 7.63 -1.85 1.25
CA MET A 102 7.28 -0.52 0.78
C MET A 102 8.11 0.57 1.44
N ASP A 103 8.35 0.44 2.75
CA ASP A 103 8.88 1.53 3.55
C ASP A 103 9.45 1.05 4.90
N GLU A 104 10.18 1.96 5.54
CA GLU A 104 10.58 1.88 6.94
C GLU A 104 10.70 3.29 7.51
N TYR A 105 10.43 3.43 8.80
CA TYR A 105 10.63 4.68 9.52
C TYR A 105 12.10 5.02 9.73
N LEU A 106 12.36 6.31 9.74
CA LEU A 106 13.68 6.89 10.01
C LEU A 106 13.60 7.86 11.19
N ASP A 107 14.73 8.00 11.89
CA ASP A 107 14.90 9.06 12.88
C ASP A 107 14.98 10.45 12.22
N TRP A 108 15.12 11.48 13.05
CA TRP A 108 15.21 12.87 12.58
C TRP A 108 16.45 13.17 11.73
N GLU A 109 17.54 12.36 11.84
CA GLU A 109 18.75 12.46 11.01
C GLU A 109 18.64 11.62 9.72
N GLY A 110 17.56 10.87 9.53
CA GLY A 110 17.37 10.02 8.35
C GLY A 110 18.00 8.64 8.45
N ARG A 111 18.33 8.17 9.67
CA ARG A 111 18.84 6.82 9.92
C ARG A 111 17.68 5.86 10.21
N LEU A 112 17.86 4.61 9.85
CA LEU A 112 16.90 3.55 10.19
C LEU A 112 16.70 3.46 11.71
N ILE A 113 15.46 3.45 12.18
CA ILE A 113 15.18 3.20 13.60
C ILE A 113 15.53 1.75 13.97
N PRO A 114 15.86 1.46 15.23
CA PRO A 114 16.16 0.10 15.68
C PRO A 114 14.97 -0.85 15.49
N GLU A 115 15.21 -2.12 15.17
CA GLU A 115 14.14 -3.14 15.08
C GLU A 115 13.35 -3.32 16.41
N SER A 116 13.95 -2.95 17.53
CA SER A 116 13.29 -2.95 18.86
C SER A 116 12.31 -1.79 19.05
N HIS A 117 12.33 -0.78 18.18
CA HIS A 117 11.42 0.35 18.28
C HIS A 117 9.98 -0.11 17.95
N PRO A 118 8.95 0.27 18.75
CA PRO A 118 7.57 -0.18 18.54
C PRO A 118 7.01 0.11 17.14
N MET A 119 7.50 1.17 16.49
CA MET A 119 7.09 1.58 15.14
C MET A 119 7.94 0.96 14.03
N SER A 120 8.94 0.12 14.33
CA SER A 120 9.77 -0.48 13.28
C SER A 120 9.01 -1.53 12.49
N PHE A 121 8.92 -1.32 11.19
CA PHE A 121 8.33 -2.28 10.26
C PHE A 121 9.18 -3.54 10.14
N ARG A 122 10.51 -3.41 10.13
CA ARG A 122 11.43 -4.56 10.13
C ARG A 122 11.26 -5.39 11.40
N GLY A 123 11.19 -4.74 12.56
CA GLY A 123 10.96 -5.40 13.84
C GLY A 123 9.62 -6.11 13.90
N TYR A 124 8.57 -5.50 13.36
CA TYR A 124 7.25 -6.11 13.24
C TYR A 124 7.29 -7.37 12.35
N MET A 125 7.81 -7.25 11.13
CA MET A 125 7.84 -8.36 10.18
C MET A 125 8.71 -9.52 10.64
N LYS A 126 9.79 -9.25 11.37
CA LYS A 126 10.62 -10.27 11.99
C LYS A 126 9.81 -11.16 12.92
N LYS A 127 9.02 -10.56 13.83
CA LYS A 127 8.22 -11.28 14.84
C LYS A 127 6.98 -11.98 14.26
N HIS A 128 6.29 -11.32 13.30
CA HIS A 128 4.97 -11.75 12.84
C HIS A 128 4.98 -12.49 11.49
N LEU A 129 6.14 -12.54 10.83
CA LEU A 129 6.31 -13.31 9.60
C LEU A 129 7.55 -14.19 9.65
N PHE A 130 8.76 -13.62 9.72
CA PHE A 130 9.97 -14.38 9.43
C PHE A 130 10.31 -15.42 10.49
N GLU A 131 10.20 -15.10 11.78
CA GLU A 131 10.46 -16.03 12.88
C GLU A 131 9.41 -17.16 12.99
N LEU A 132 8.21 -16.95 12.41
CA LEU A 132 7.11 -17.91 12.46
C LEU A 132 7.07 -18.86 11.27
N LEU A 133 7.76 -18.52 10.17
CA LEU A 133 7.88 -19.38 9.00
C LEU A 133 8.81 -20.56 9.29
N ASN A 134 8.39 -21.77 8.88
CA ASN A 134 9.23 -22.94 8.99
C ASN A 134 10.46 -22.77 8.08
N SER A 135 11.66 -22.90 8.64
CA SER A 135 12.94 -22.75 7.92
C SER A 135 13.08 -23.70 6.72
N ASN A 136 12.42 -24.87 6.77
CA ASN A 136 12.41 -25.84 5.67
C ASN A 136 11.67 -25.34 4.42
N LEU A 137 10.92 -24.22 4.49
CA LEU A 137 10.27 -23.62 3.32
C LEU A 137 11.28 -22.90 2.41
N GLY A 138 12.48 -22.59 2.93
CA GLY A 138 13.63 -22.17 2.15
C GLY A 138 13.67 -20.68 1.78
N LEU A 139 12.97 -19.79 2.52
CA LEU A 139 13.15 -18.34 2.39
C LEU A 139 14.54 -17.94 2.92
N SER A 140 15.29 -17.18 2.15
CA SER A 140 16.60 -16.65 2.52
C SER A 140 16.55 -15.15 2.77
N ASP A 141 17.38 -14.66 3.70
CA ASP A 141 17.49 -13.21 3.98
C ASP A 141 17.87 -12.39 2.74
N SER A 142 18.64 -12.96 1.82
CA SER A 142 19.00 -12.30 0.56
C SER A 142 17.81 -12.04 -0.39
N GLN A 143 16.66 -12.66 -0.13
CA GLN A 143 15.42 -12.49 -0.88
C GLN A 143 14.49 -11.43 -0.26
N ILE A 144 14.88 -10.85 0.89
CA ILE A 144 14.11 -9.87 1.64
C ILE A 144 14.73 -8.49 1.43
N ILE A 145 14.10 -7.64 0.64
CA ILE A 145 14.63 -6.36 0.21
C ILE A 145 13.83 -5.22 0.86
N TRP A 146 14.50 -4.48 1.72
CA TRP A 146 13.98 -3.26 2.33
C TRP A 146 14.47 -2.03 1.57
N PRO A 147 13.71 -0.93 1.54
CA PRO A 147 14.27 0.34 1.13
C PRO A 147 15.32 0.79 2.14
N ASP A 148 16.46 1.24 1.63
CA ASP A 148 17.62 1.66 2.43
C ASP A 148 17.92 3.14 2.16
N PRO A 149 17.94 4.02 3.18
CA PRO A 149 18.30 5.42 3.00
C PRO A 149 19.76 5.61 2.53
N ALA A 150 20.64 4.63 2.74
CA ALA A 150 22.02 4.65 2.28
C ALA A 150 22.18 4.20 0.82
N ASP A 151 21.20 3.44 0.27
CA ASP A 151 21.19 2.98 -1.13
C ASP A 151 19.78 3.00 -1.69
N LEU A 152 19.34 4.18 -2.10
CA LEU A 152 17.97 4.41 -2.62
C LEU A 152 17.70 3.70 -3.94
N ASP A 153 18.72 3.31 -4.69
CA ASP A 153 18.56 2.63 -5.98
C ASP A 153 18.49 1.10 -5.85
N ASN A 154 18.85 0.52 -4.71
CA ASN A 154 18.90 -0.93 -4.51
C ASN A 154 17.58 -1.62 -4.90
N ASN A 155 16.45 -1.14 -4.39
CA ASN A 155 15.13 -1.73 -4.71
C ASN A 155 14.84 -1.68 -6.21
N CYS A 156 15.06 -0.53 -6.85
CA CYS A 156 14.83 -0.36 -8.28
C CYS A 156 15.72 -1.27 -9.13
N ASN A 157 17.00 -1.35 -8.77
CA ASN A 157 17.97 -2.17 -9.48
C ASN A 157 17.63 -3.66 -9.35
N LYS A 158 17.29 -4.13 -8.14
CA LYS A 158 16.93 -5.51 -7.89
C LYS A 158 15.61 -5.90 -8.57
N ILE A 159 14.61 -5.05 -8.54
CA ILE A 159 13.36 -5.25 -9.28
C ILE A 159 13.62 -5.39 -10.78
N LYS A 160 14.47 -4.52 -11.34
CA LYS A 160 14.84 -4.57 -12.76
C LYS A 160 15.61 -5.85 -13.11
N GLU A 161 16.60 -6.24 -12.29
CA GLU A 161 17.36 -7.49 -12.44
C GLU A 161 16.44 -8.72 -12.50
N LEU A 162 15.42 -8.76 -11.66
CA LEU A 162 14.47 -9.86 -11.56
C LEU A 162 13.34 -9.81 -12.61
N GLY A 163 13.31 -8.79 -13.48
CA GLY A 163 12.32 -8.67 -14.54
C GLY A 163 10.95 -8.12 -14.07
N GLY A 164 10.93 -7.29 -13.04
CA GLY A 164 9.73 -6.59 -12.55
C GLY A 164 9.02 -7.29 -11.40
N ILE A 165 7.89 -6.74 -10.98
CA ILE A 165 7.05 -7.20 -9.86
C ILE A 165 5.80 -7.90 -10.39
N ASP A 166 5.42 -9.02 -9.80
CA ASP A 166 4.21 -9.75 -10.15
C ASP A 166 2.97 -9.11 -9.51
N VAL A 167 3.01 -8.82 -8.19
CA VAL A 167 1.92 -8.18 -7.46
C VAL A 167 2.48 -7.18 -6.45
N CYS A 168 1.92 -5.98 -6.44
CA CYS A 168 2.09 -5.02 -5.36
C CYS A 168 0.88 -5.11 -4.43
N TYR A 169 1.08 -5.58 -3.20
CA TYR A 169 0.09 -5.56 -2.13
C TYR A 169 0.25 -4.29 -1.31
N GLY A 170 -0.86 -3.67 -0.88
CA GLY A 170 -0.80 -2.45 -0.08
C GLY A 170 -2.06 -2.16 0.71
N GLY A 171 -1.97 -1.18 1.60
CA GLY A 171 -3.08 -0.46 2.18
C GLY A 171 -3.27 0.89 1.47
N ILE A 172 -4.31 1.61 1.86
CA ILE A 172 -4.53 3.02 1.47
C ILE A 172 -4.52 3.85 2.75
N GLY A 173 -3.56 4.75 2.86
CA GLY A 173 -3.39 5.61 4.02
C GLY A 173 -4.31 6.83 4.03
N TYR A 174 -4.19 7.70 5.04
CA TYR A 174 -5.12 8.79 5.34
C TYR A 174 -5.39 9.74 4.15
N HIS A 175 -4.39 10.17 3.41
CA HIS A 175 -4.55 10.99 2.21
C HIS A 175 -4.89 10.20 0.93
N GLY A 176 -5.12 8.91 1.04
CA GLY A 176 -5.14 8.03 -0.12
C GLY A 176 -3.73 7.67 -0.60
N HIS A 177 -2.69 7.86 0.21
CA HIS A 177 -1.34 7.48 -0.17
C HIS A 177 -1.15 5.94 -0.14
N ILE A 178 -0.24 5.46 -0.98
CA ILE A 178 0.20 4.07 -1.01
C ILE A 178 1.69 4.07 -0.71
N ALA A 179 2.15 3.22 0.25
CA ALA A 179 3.41 3.44 0.94
C ALA A 179 3.42 4.86 1.53
N PHE A 180 4.55 5.51 1.74
CA PHE A 180 4.55 6.94 2.12
C PHE A 180 4.63 7.88 0.89
N ASN A 181 3.95 7.51 -0.22
CA ASN A 181 3.77 8.40 -1.35
C ASN A 181 2.63 9.39 -1.09
N GLU A 182 2.86 10.30 -0.17
CA GLU A 182 1.91 11.31 0.30
C GLU A 182 1.75 12.47 -0.69
N PRO A 183 0.67 13.28 -0.59
CA PRO A 183 0.54 14.51 -1.33
C PRO A 183 1.76 15.41 -1.13
N PHE A 184 2.30 15.94 -2.22
CA PHE A 184 3.45 16.82 -2.16
C PHE A 184 3.00 18.27 -1.94
N ASN A 185 3.27 18.78 -0.74
CA ASN A 185 2.91 20.14 -0.34
C ASN A 185 4.14 21.06 -0.34
N SER A 186 4.28 21.90 -1.36
CA SER A 186 5.29 22.95 -1.38
C SER A 186 4.78 24.23 -2.05
N TYR A 187 5.02 25.35 -1.42
CA TYR A 187 4.73 26.67 -2.01
C TYR A 187 5.65 26.98 -3.20
N TYR A 188 6.87 26.45 -3.19
CA TYR A 188 7.93 26.84 -4.11
C TYR A 188 8.20 25.83 -5.22
N SER A 189 7.62 24.64 -5.10
CA SER A 189 7.84 23.57 -6.05
C SER A 189 6.52 22.90 -6.43
N ARG A 190 6.29 22.79 -7.72
CA ARG A 190 5.13 22.08 -8.27
C ARG A 190 5.63 20.88 -9.05
N ILE A 191 4.99 19.74 -8.84
CA ILE A 191 5.24 18.52 -9.61
C ILE A 191 4.02 18.18 -10.44
N THR A 192 4.22 17.46 -11.53
CA THR A 192 3.13 16.93 -12.35
C THR A 192 2.75 15.52 -11.89
N ILE A 193 1.57 15.05 -12.29
CA ILE A 193 1.18 13.63 -12.10
C ILE A 193 2.26 12.71 -12.70
N LYS A 194 2.82 13.07 -13.85
CA LYS A 194 3.91 12.33 -14.50
C LYS A 194 5.16 12.24 -13.62
N ASP A 195 5.58 13.34 -13.00
CA ASP A 195 6.74 13.35 -12.11
C ASP A 195 6.49 12.45 -10.90
N PHE A 196 5.30 12.56 -10.30
CA PHE A 196 4.93 11.76 -9.14
C PHE A 196 4.88 10.26 -9.48
N LEU A 197 4.29 9.88 -10.60
CA LEU A 197 4.22 8.49 -11.07
C LEU A 197 5.60 7.92 -11.46
N ASN A 198 6.58 8.77 -11.78
CA ASN A 198 7.95 8.37 -12.07
C ASN A 198 8.87 8.46 -10.84
N SER A 199 8.33 8.80 -9.67
CA SER A 199 9.12 8.88 -8.44
C SER A 199 9.71 7.52 -8.08
N ARG A 200 10.95 7.55 -7.54
CA ARG A 200 11.71 6.38 -7.10
C ARG A 200 11.75 6.31 -5.58
N THR A 201 12.38 5.28 -5.05
CA THR A 201 12.67 5.17 -3.62
C THR A 201 13.36 6.44 -3.13
N ARG A 202 12.88 6.99 -2.02
CA ARG A 202 13.36 8.25 -1.46
C ARG A 202 13.13 8.35 0.04
N VAL A 203 13.88 9.22 0.68
CA VAL A 203 13.62 9.66 2.04
C VAL A 203 12.59 10.80 1.99
N ILE A 204 11.64 10.77 2.89
CA ILE A 204 10.60 11.81 3.04
C ILE A 204 10.46 12.24 4.49
N ASP A 205 10.02 13.46 4.70
CA ASP A 205 9.45 13.90 5.97
C ASP A 205 7.95 13.58 5.93
N LEU A 206 7.40 13.02 7.01
CA LEU A 206 5.95 12.72 7.08
C LEU A 206 5.14 14.02 7.05
N ASN A 207 4.04 14.03 6.32
CA ASN A 207 3.08 15.11 6.40
C ASN A 207 2.51 15.18 7.84
N SER A 208 2.25 16.39 8.32
CA SER A 208 1.82 16.63 9.71
C SER A 208 0.55 15.88 10.10
N ASP A 209 -0.38 15.72 9.19
CA ASP A 209 -1.62 15.00 9.42
C ASP A 209 -1.42 13.47 9.40
N THR A 210 -0.55 12.92 8.56
CA THR A 210 -0.12 11.52 8.68
C THR A 210 0.55 11.26 10.03
N PHE A 211 1.43 12.15 10.45
CA PHE A 211 2.08 12.08 11.76
C PHE A 211 1.05 12.03 12.89
N VAL A 212 0.04 12.91 12.88
CA VAL A 212 -1.03 12.94 13.88
C VAL A 212 -1.88 11.67 13.81
N VAL A 213 -2.29 11.23 12.62
CA VAL A 213 -3.10 10.02 12.47
C VAL A 213 -2.33 8.78 12.96
N ASN A 214 -1.05 8.65 12.62
CA ASN A 214 -0.23 7.53 13.09
C ASN A 214 -0.05 7.57 14.62
N SER A 215 0.05 8.76 15.22
CA SER A 215 0.12 8.87 16.68
C SER A 215 -1.17 8.38 17.37
N ILE A 216 -2.32 8.70 16.79
CA ILE A 216 -3.63 8.28 17.32
C ILE A 216 -3.82 6.77 17.13
N CYS A 217 -3.55 6.26 15.93
CA CYS A 217 -3.80 4.86 15.58
C CYS A 217 -2.74 3.89 16.13
N GLY A 218 -1.47 4.29 16.18
CA GLY A 218 -0.35 3.41 16.50
C GLY A 218 0.31 3.64 17.87
N ALA A 219 0.10 4.82 18.49
CA ALA A 219 0.82 5.21 19.71
C ALA A 219 -0.10 5.80 20.79
N GLY A 220 -1.42 5.57 20.71
CA GLY A 220 -2.39 6.05 21.71
C GLY A 220 -2.41 7.57 21.87
N GLY A 221 -2.11 8.32 20.81
CA GLY A 221 -2.02 9.78 20.82
C GLY A 221 -0.64 10.33 21.22
N ASN A 222 0.34 9.48 21.50
CA ASN A 222 1.70 9.90 21.84
C ASN A 222 2.49 10.29 20.59
N CYS A 223 2.50 11.57 20.25
CA CYS A 223 3.26 12.09 19.11
C CYS A 223 4.77 11.89 19.24
N TYR A 224 5.31 11.85 20.45
CA TYR A 224 6.76 11.61 20.67
C TYR A 224 7.20 10.19 20.32
N GLY A 225 6.26 9.25 20.19
CA GLY A 225 6.54 7.88 19.80
C GLY A 225 6.59 7.65 18.29
N ILE A 226 6.29 8.66 17.46
CA ILE A 226 6.26 8.55 16.01
C ILE A 226 7.55 9.09 15.40
N PRO A 227 8.31 8.29 14.65
CA PRO A 227 9.47 8.79 13.92
C PRO A 227 9.05 9.80 12.83
N PRO A 228 9.79 10.90 12.65
CA PRO A 228 9.34 12.01 11.80
C PRO A 228 9.54 11.79 10.29
N ARG A 229 10.34 10.81 9.91
CA ARG A 229 10.76 10.56 8.54
C ARG A 229 10.56 9.10 8.16
N ALA A 230 10.60 8.84 6.86
CA ALA A 230 10.59 7.47 6.34
C ALA A 230 11.44 7.36 5.07
N VAL A 231 11.91 6.16 4.78
CA VAL A 231 12.36 5.76 3.44
C VAL A 231 11.24 4.95 2.81
N THR A 232 10.84 5.31 1.59
CA THR A 232 9.68 4.71 0.90
C THR A 232 9.98 4.43 -0.56
N ILE A 233 9.45 3.32 -1.10
CA ILE A 233 9.46 3.09 -2.55
C ILE A 233 8.65 4.18 -3.25
N GLY A 234 8.99 4.46 -4.51
CA GLY A 234 8.26 5.44 -5.30
C GLY A 234 7.05 4.85 -6.01
N MET A 235 6.21 5.75 -6.53
CA MET A 235 5.06 5.35 -7.33
C MET A 235 5.45 4.54 -8.57
N LYS A 236 6.66 4.77 -9.11
CA LYS A 236 7.15 4.03 -10.27
C LYS A 236 7.16 2.52 -10.02
N GLN A 237 7.74 2.06 -8.91
CA GLN A 237 7.82 0.63 -8.60
C GLN A 237 6.43 0.01 -8.41
N ILE A 238 5.51 0.77 -7.81
CA ILE A 238 4.11 0.36 -7.61
C ILE A 238 3.40 0.24 -8.96
N MET A 239 3.48 1.27 -9.80
CA MET A 239 2.78 1.36 -11.07
C MET A 239 3.34 0.46 -12.18
N GLU A 240 4.60 0.02 -12.06
CA GLU A 240 5.21 -0.96 -12.97
C GLU A 240 4.92 -2.42 -12.56
N SER A 241 4.24 -2.67 -11.44
CA SER A 241 3.80 -4.01 -11.05
C SER A 241 2.75 -4.53 -12.03
N LYS A 242 2.75 -5.85 -12.31
CA LYS A 242 1.76 -6.44 -13.22
C LYS A 242 0.33 -6.32 -12.67
N ARG A 243 0.19 -6.41 -11.35
CA ARG A 243 -1.08 -6.28 -10.63
C ARG A 243 -0.87 -5.52 -9.32
N ILE A 244 -1.87 -4.73 -8.94
CA ILE A 244 -1.89 -3.99 -7.68
C ILE A 244 -3.13 -4.44 -6.90
N GLU A 245 -2.94 -4.89 -5.66
CA GLU A 245 -4.01 -5.26 -4.76
C GLU A 245 -3.93 -4.42 -3.48
N LEU A 246 -4.95 -3.59 -3.28
CA LEU A 246 -5.04 -2.71 -2.12
C LEU A 246 -6.14 -3.19 -1.18
N TYR A 247 -5.89 -3.11 0.12
CA TYR A 247 -6.77 -3.61 1.15
C TYR A 247 -7.11 -2.51 2.15
N CYS A 248 -8.39 -2.26 2.34
CA CYS A 248 -8.94 -1.23 3.21
C CYS A 248 -9.68 -1.89 4.36
N ASP A 249 -9.00 -2.01 5.50
CA ASP A 249 -9.46 -2.67 6.72
C ASP A 249 -10.02 -1.69 7.76
N GLY A 250 -10.42 -0.51 7.33
CA GLY A 250 -10.68 0.67 8.10
C GLY A 250 -11.91 0.67 8.99
N GLY A 251 -12.44 -0.50 9.36
CA GLY A 251 -13.64 -0.62 10.17
C GLY A 251 -13.63 0.19 11.46
N ASP A 252 -12.49 0.29 12.12
CA ASP A 252 -12.30 1.10 13.33
C ASP A 252 -11.60 2.45 13.05
N LEU A 253 -11.04 2.63 11.85
CA LEU A 253 -10.39 3.85 11.39
C LEU A 253 -11.40 4.71 10.63
N LYS A 254 -12.12 5.57 11.31
CA LYS A 254 -13.25 6.37 10.80
C LYS A 254 -12.94 7.24 9.57
N TRP A 255 -11.68 7.39 9.16
CA TRP A 255 -11.27 8.14 7.97
C TRP A 255 -11.20 7.29 6.70
N GLN A 256 -11.00 5.99 6.81
CA GLN A 256 -10.73 5.12 5.64
C GLN A 256 -11.93 4.96 4.70
N PRO A 257 -13.21 4.99 5.14
CA PRO A 257 -14.36 4.95 4.23
C PRO A 257 -14.34 6.03 3.16
N ALA A 258 -14.06 7.28 3.53
CA ALA A 258 -13.93 8.38 2.57
C ALA A 258 -12.75 8.15 1.62
N THR A 259 -11.60 7.75 2.16
CA THR A 259 -10.38 7.51 1.39
C THR A 259 -10.55 6.38 0.36
N PHE A 260 -11.20 5.27 0.75
CA PHE A 260 -11.53 4.16 -0.15
C PHE A 260 -12.38 4.64 -1.33
N ARG A 261 -13.46 5.37 -1.05
CA ARG A 261 -14.37 5.88 -2.08
C ARG A 261 -13.70 6.85 -3.04
N ILE A 262 -12.90 7.77 -2.51
CA ILE A 262 -12.11 8.73 -3.31
C ILE A 262 -11.13 7.97 -4.21
N ALA A 263 -10.35 7.04 -3.67
CA ALA A 263 -9.36 6.29 -4.44
C ALA A 263 -9.99 5.52 -5.63
N CYS A 264 -11.19 4.97 -5.44
CA CYS A 264 -11.86 4.17 -6.45
C CYS A 264 -12.63 5.00 -7.50
N MET A 265 -13.19 6.16 -7.13
CA MET A 265 -14.21 6.85 -7.93
C MET A 265 -13.87 8.28 -8.31
N HIS A 266 -13.03 8.98 -7.53
CA HIS A 266 -12.64 10.35 -7.86
C HIS A 266 -11.61 10.36 -9.02
N PRO A 267 -11.67 11.32 -9.95
CA PRO A 267 -10.64 11.47 -10.98
C PRO A 267 -9.20 11.54 -10.41
N PRO A 268 -8.19 11.09 -11.16
CA PRO A 268 -6.80 11.13 -10.72
C PRO A 268 -6.34 12.51 -10.27
N THR A 269 -5.79 12.60 -9.05
CA THR A 269 -5.27 13.86 -8.48
C THR A 269 -4.07 13.59 -7.55
N LEU A 270 -3.14 14.56 -7.47
CA LEU A 270 -1.99 14.50 -6.56
C LEU A 270 -2.39 14.69 -5.09
N ASP A 271 -3.52 15.36 -4.82
CA ASP A 271 -4.02 15.58 -3.47
C ASP A 271 -4.53 14.29 -2.81
N ARG A 272 -4.80 13.27 -3.60
CA ARG A 272 -5.26 11.94 -3.19
C ARG A 272 -4.55 10.87 -4.03
N PRO A 273 -3.29 10.54 -3.74
CA PRO A 273 -2.44 9.72 -4.61
C PRO A 273 -3.00 8.34 -4.98
N GLY A 274 -3.84 7.74 -4.14
CA GLY A 274 -4.52 6.48 -4.45
C GLY A 274 -5.42 6.54 -5.69
N THR A 275 -5.90 7.74 -6.06
CA THR A 275 -6.65 7.93 -7.31
C THR A 275 -5.79 7.67 -8.55
N LEU A 276 -4.47 7.80 -8.43
CA LEU A 276 -3.53 7.59 -9.53
C LEU A 276 -3.45 6.13 -9.98
N MET A 277 -3.92 5.18 -9.15
CA MET A 277 -4.02 3.77 -9.55
C MET A 277 -4.95 3.56 -10.75
N GLN A 278 -5.89 4.47 -10.97
CA GLN A 278 -6.76 4.48 -12.14
C GLN A 278 -6.00 4.71 -13.45
N LEU A 279 -4.75 5.16 -13.39
CA LEU A 279 -3.86 5.34 -14.54
C LEU A 279 -3.03 4.09 -14.87
N HIS A 280 -3.19 3.00 -14.12
CA HIS A 280 -2.58 1.72 -14.45
C HIS A 280 -3.11 1.17 -15.79
N ASN A 281 -2.36 0.25 -16.39
CA ASN A 281 -2.80 -0.35 -17.64
C ASN A 281 -4.00 -1.29 -17.39
N ASP A 282 -5.16 -1.00 -17.99
CA ASP A 282 -6.44 -1.72 -17.78
C ASP A 282 -6.84 -1.81 -16.29
N PRO A 283 -7.04 -0.67 -15.61
CA PRO A 283 -7.13 -0.62 -14.15
C PRO A 283 -8.30 -1.46 -13.56
N LYS A 284 -9.36 -1.67 -14.32
CA LYS A 284 -10.46 -2.56 -13.90
C LYS A 284 -10.03 -4.02 -13.71
N LYS A 285 -8.99 -4.47 -14.42
CA LYS A 285 -8.49 -5.86 -14.34
C LYS A 285 -7.21 -6.00 -13.52
N THR A 286 -6.39 -4.97 -13.50
CA THR A 286 -5.04 -5.04 -12.93
C THR A 286 -4.91 -4.37 -11.57
N VAL A 287 -5.88 -3.54 -11.19
CA VAL A 287 -5.96 -2.94 -9.86
C VAL A 287 -7.22 -3.46 -9.16
N LEU A 288 -7.05 -4.07 -8.02
CA LEU A 288 -8.15 -4.55 -7.18
C LEU A 288 -8.08 -3.88 -5.81
N VAL A 289 -9.13 -3.17 -5.43
CA VAL A 289 -9.28 -2.61 -4.08
C VAL A 289 -10.31 -3.45 -3.33
N THR A 290 -9.86 -4.11 -2.26
CA THR A 290 -10.72 -4.90 -1.38
C THR A 290 -11.01 -4.11 -0.11
N ALA A 291 -12.28 -3.98 0.25
CA ALA A 291 -12.70 -3.34 1.50
C ALA A 291 -13.67 -4.24 2.26
N ASP A 292 -13.68 -4.13 3.59
CA ASP A 292 -14.77 -4.70 4.37
C ASP A 292 -16.05 -3.85 4.23
N ARG A 293 -17.19 -4.44 4.57
CA ARG A 293 -18.50 -3.80 4.43
C ARG A 293 -18.57 -2.44 5.12
N ARG A 294 -18.05 -2.32 6.34
CA ARG A 294 -18.06 -1.07 7.12
C ARG A 294 -17.25 0.03 6.44
N THR A 295 -16.11 -0.32 5.87
CA THR A 295 -15.28 0.61 5.10
C THR A 295 -15.96 1.05 3.79
N ALA A 296 -16.74 0.19 3.18
CA ALA A 296 -17.40 0.48 1.92
C ALA A 296 -18.75 1.22 2.08
N GLU A 297 -19.32 1.32 3.28
CA GLU A 297 -20.60 2.02 3.52
C GLU A 297 -20.55 3.52 3.13
N PRO A 298 -21.70 4.10 2.73
CA PRO A 298 -21.81 5.53 2.48
C PRO A 298 -21.34 6.38 3.65
N VAL A 299 -20.60 7.44 3.34
CA VAL A 299 -20.11 8.39 4.34
C VAL A 299 -21.10 9.55 4.45
N MET A 300 -22.01 9.47 5.40
CA MET A 300 -22.96 10.55 5.68
C MET A 300 -22.31 11.52 6.66
N GLY A 301 -21.83 12.65 6.15
CA GLY A 301 -21.39 13.75 6.98
C GLY A 301 -22.56 14.43 7.67
N ALA A 302 -22.99 13.94 8.83
CA ALA A 302 -23.83 14.73 9.72
C ALA A 302 -23.03 15.07 10.97
N PRO A 303 -22.93 16.34 11.37
CA PRO A 303 -22.49 16.65 12.71
C PRO A 303 -23.48 16.02 13.68
N LYS A 304 -23.00 15.09 14.51
CA LYS A 304 -23.74 14.57 15.66
C LYS A 304 -23.40 15.38 16.88
#